data_d22442cd6aaa3edc7c72e127ffd6588a
#
_entry.id   d22442cd6aaa3edc7c72e127ffd6588a
#
_cell.length_a   1.000
_cell.length_b   1.000
_cell.length_c   1.000
_cell.angle_alpha   90.00
_cell.angle_beta   90.00
_cell.angle_gamma   90.00
#
_symmetry.space_group_name_H-M   'P 1'
#
loop_
_entity.id
_entity.type
_entity.pdbx_description
1 polymer ?
#
loop_
_entity_poly.entity_id
_entity_poly.type
_entity_poly.pdbx_seq_one_letter_code
_entity_poly.pdbx_strand_id
1 'polypeptide(L)'
;MQIKPDSPETLETLPSLDIQDIEVKSERFPMELKKESEPKILFHNLFTNNIAYVQIGFDATSIPMDKIPYLSLIGSLVLGMGTRHHSYMEISQLLGIHTGGLRSWHFTSTTINDHKKILSYIFFSGKSLMDNLDQLFDIWQEVILDYNFDNPKRLVEIIKSSKSSMEDSILSSGNHYVLSRLNSYQSLFGQYNELIEGISYYRFLKTLLNRAEKNPDEVVEEFRGVAQNLFTKENILVNITAPENDYKKIKKRVLSLTHNLSDKKQPPAH
;
A
#
# COMPACT_ATOMS: atom_id res chain seq x y z
N MET A 1 27.53 33.06 -5.00
CA MET A 1 26.27 33.74 -5.38
C MET A 1 25.10 33.42 -4.45
N GLN A 2 25.01 32.21 -3.92
CA GLN A 2 23.88 31.80 -3.03
C GLN A 2 23.86 32.37 -1.60
N ILE A 3 24.88 33.07 -1.16
CA ILE A 3 25.04 33.60 0.21
C ILE A 3 24.71 35.12 0.31
N LYS A 4 24.51 35.78 -0.82
CA LYS A 4 24.15 37.22 -0.79
C LYS A 4 22.62 37.33 -0.70
N PRO A 5 22.07 37.97 0.37
CA PRO A 5 20.63 38.19 0.45
C PRO A 5 20.16 39.05 -0.73
N ASP A 6 18.98 38.72 -1.25
CA ASP A 6 18.33 39.50 -2.31
C ASP A 6 18.01 40.91 -1.81
N SER A 7 18.01 41.87 -2.73
CA SER A 7 17.62 43.23 -2.36
C SER A 7 16.13 43.34 -2.03
N PRO A 8 15.69 44.30 -1.19
CA PRO A 8 14.27 44.49 -0.92
C PRO A 8 13.42 44.64 -2.19
N GLU A 9 13.94 45.33 -3.22
CA GLU A 9 13.26 45.53 -4.50
C GLU A 9 13.09 44.20 -5.26
N THR A 10 14.05 43.28 -5.14
CA THR A 10 13.94 41.93 -5.73
C THR A 10 12.91 41.10 -4.95
N LEU A 11 12.85 41.23 -3.64
CA LEU A 11 11.87 40.54 -2.80
C LEU A 11 10.44 41.05 -3.02
N GLU A 12 10.26 42.34 -3.31
CA GLU A 12 8.95 42.93 -3.65
C GLU A 12 8.37 42.41 -4.97
N THR A 13 9.18 41.82 -5.84
CA THR A 13 8.68 41.18 -7.08
C THR A 13 8.06 39.81 -6.83
N LEU A 14 8.25 39.21 -5.65
CA LEU A 14 7.61 37.96 -5.28
C LEU A 14 6.15 38.18 -4.90
N PRO A 15 5.20 37.36 -5.39
CA PRO A 15 3.83 37.45 -4.95
C PRO A 15 3.75 37.19 -3.44
N SER A 16 3.18 38.12 -2.69
CA SER A 16 2.88 37.94 -1.27
C SER A 16 1.49 37.36 -1.10
N LEU A 17 1.35 36.38 -0.20
CA LEU A 17 0.07 35.82 0.17
C LEU A 17 -0.52 36.59 1.35
N ASP A 18 -1.72 37.13 1.18
CA ASP A 18 -2.51 37.74 2.24
C ASP A 18 -3.50 36.70 2.82
N ILE A 19 -3.98 36.96 4.05
CA ILE A 19 -5.01 36.11 4.70
C ILE A 19 -6.26 35.96 3.82
N GLN A 20 -6.56 36.97 3.01
CA GLN A 20 -7.70 36.98 2.09
C GLN A 20 -7.54 36.05 0.90
N ASP A 21 -6.31 35.67 0.56
CA ASP A 21 -6.01 34.70 -0.51
C ASP A 21 -6.22 33.24 -0.06
N ILE A 22 -6.41 33.02 1.25
CA ILE A 22 -6.68 31.71 1.81
C ILE A 22 -8.18 31.43 1.70
N GLU A 23 -8.54 30.39 0.95
CA GLU A 23 -9.93 29.97 0.86
C GLU A 23 -10.46 29.53 2.24
N VAL A 24 -11.55 30.16 2.68
CA VAL A 24 -12.20 29.90 3.99
C VAL A 24 -12.82 28.50 4.05
N LYS A 25 -13.14 27.92 2.90
CA LYS A 25 -13.73 26.57 2.81
C LYS A 25 -12.72 25.60 2.22
N SER A 26 -12.41 24.56 2.98
CA SER A 26 -11.63 23.46 2.43
C SER A 26 -12.39 22.77 1.28
N GLU A 27 -11.69 22.53 0.19
CA GLU A 27 -12.22 21.77 -0.95
C GLU A 27 -12.63 20.36 -0.49
N ARG A 28 -13.85 19.96 -0.83
CA ARG A 28 -14.34 18.61 -0.57
C ARG A 28 -14.45 17.85 -1.87
N PHE A 29 -13.69 16.79 -2.00
CA PHE A 29 -13.80 15.91 -3.15
C PHE A 29 -15.09 15.07 -3.07
N PRO A 30 -15.84 14.92 -4.17
CA PRO A 30 -17.02 14.07 -4.19
C PRO A 30 -16.64 12.63 -3.88
N MET A 31 -17.41 11.97 -3.03
CA MET A 31 -17.21 10.56 -2.68
C MET A 31 -18.57 9.87 -2.58
N GLU A 32 -18.73 8.80 -3.31
CA GLU A 32 -19.92 7.97 -3.28
C GLU A 32 -19.56 6.52 -2.93
N LEU A 33 -20.21 5.98 -1.90
CA LEU A 33 -20.11 4.57 -1.57
C LEU A 33 -21.14 3.78 -2.40
N LYS A 34 -20.68 3.05 -3.42
CA LYS A 34 -21.51 2.15 -4.24
C LYS A 34 -21.76 0.85 -3.46
N LYS A 35 -22.91 0.77 -2.79
CA LYS A 35 -23.27 -0.36 -1.91
C LYS A 35 -23.85 -1.57 -2.66
N GLU A 36 -24.19 -1.43 -3.92
CA GLU A 36 -24.92 -2.43 -4.71
C GLU A 36 -24.04 -3.57 -5.22
N SER A 37 -22.75 -3.55 -4.92
CA SER A 37 -21.82 -4.57 -5.39
C SER A 37 -20.84 -4.99 -4.29
N GLU A 38 -20.57 -6.26 -4.18
CA GLU A 38 -19.34 -6.73 -3.57
C GLU A 38 -18.26 -6.78 -4.67
N PRO A 39 -17.08 -6.20 -4.46
CA PRO A 39 -16.59 -5.51 -3.25
C PRO A 39 -17.22 -4.12 -3.03
N LYS A 40 -17.04 -3.55 -1.82
CA LYS A 40 -17.37 -2.15 -1.54
C LYS A 40 -16.51 -1.23 -2.42
N ILE A 41 -17.15 -0.32 -3.16
CA ILE A 41 -16.46 0.63 -4.03
C ILE A 41 -16.70 2.06 -3.53
N LEU A 42 -15.62 2.77 -3.21
CA LEU A 42 -15.59 4.21 -3.05
C LEU A 42 -15.32 4.82 -4.42
N PHE A 43 -16.24 5.64 -4.90
CA PHE A 43 -16.12 6.29 -6.21
C PHE A 43 -16.01 7.79 -6.06
N HIS A 44 -15.01 8.37 -6.71
CA HIS A 44 -14.77 9.81 -6.81
C HIS A 44 -14.96 10.23 -8.26
N ASN A 45 -16.08 10.88 -8.55
CA ASN A 45 -16.37 11.42 -9.88
C ASN A 45 -15.59 12.71 -10.08
N LEU A 46 -14.42 12.61 -10.68
CA LEU A 46 -13.53 13.74 -10.95
C LEU A 46 -13.00 13.69 -12.38
N PHE A 47 -12.72 14.85 -12.94
CA PHE A 47 -12.01 14.93 -14.21
C PHE A 47 -10.55 14.50 -14.01
N THR A 48 -10.10 13.48 -14.70
CA THR A 48 -8.77 12.87 -14.54
C THR A 48 -7.96 12.86 -15.84
N ASN A 49 -8.39 13.60 -16.84
CA ASN A 49 -7.71 13.69 -18.14
C ASN A 49 -7.36 12.31 -18.74
N ASN A 50 -8.37 11.45 -18.90
CA ASN A 50 -8.26 10.08 -19.44
C ASN A 50 -7.38 9.12 -18.63
N ILE A 51 -7.14 9.41 -17.33
CA ILE A 51 -6.40 8.51 -16.43
C ILE A 51 -7.37 7.87 -15.44
N ALA A 52 -7.33 6.55 -15.34
CA ALA A 52 -7.97 5.80 -14.27
C ALA A 52 -7.03 5.70 -13.07
N TYR A 53 -7.47 6.13 -11.90
CA TYR A 53 -6.80 5.87 -10.62
C TYR A 53 -7.60 4.82 -9.87
N VAL A 54 -6.98 3.71 -9.54
CA VAL A 54 -7.62 2.62 -8.83
C VAL A 54 -6.75 2.17 -7.66
N GLN A 55 -7.39 1.93 -6.52
CA GLN A 55 -6.75 1.34 -5.35
C GLN A 55 -7.56 0.12 -4.92
N ILE A 56 -6.89 -0.97 -4.66
CA ILE A 56 -7.49 -2.19 -4.12
C ILE A 56 -6.89 -2.42 -2.75
N GLY A 57 -7.73 -2.33 -1.71
CA GLY A 57 -7.37 -2.53 -0.32
C GLY A 57 -7.87 -3.86 0.20
N PHE A 58 -7.00 -4.63 0.81
CA PHE A 58 -7.30 -5.87 1.51
C PHE A 58 -7.30 -5.61 3.01
N ASP A 59 -8.39 -5.95 3.67
CA ASP A 59 -8.51 -5.82 5.13
C ASP A 59 -7.58 -6.83 5.83
N ALA A 60 -6.63 -6.31 6.57
CA ALA A 60 -5.67 -7.07 7.34
C ALA A 60 -5.97 -7.10 8.85
N THR A 61 -7.16 -6.61 9.25
CA THR A 61 -7.54 -6.48 10.67
C THR A 61 -7.58 -7.82 11.39
N SER A 62 -7.89 -8.91 10.66
CA SER A 62 -7.96 -10.27 11.21
C SER A 62 -6.61 -11.00 11.26
N ILE A 63 -5.55 -10.41 10.76
CA ILE A 63 -4.19 -10.99 10.81
C ILE A 63 -3.69 -11.00 12.25
N PRO A 64 -3.22 -12.14 12.78
CA PRO A 64 -2.72 -12.25 14.15
C PRO A 64 -1.52 -11.30 14.42
N MET A 65 -1.40 -10.81 15.64
CA MET A 65 -0.39 -9.82 16.04
C MET A 65 1.05 -10.25 15.75
N ASP A 66 1.37 -11.54 15.88
CA ASP A 66 2.69 -12.10 15.55
C ASP A 66 3.00 -12.11 14.06
N LYS A 67 1.98 -11.99 13.21
CA LYS A 67 2.10 -11.93 11.74
C LYS A 67 2.04 -10.50 11.18
N ILE A 68 1.71 -9.50 12.00
CA ILE A 68 1.64 -8.10 11.58
C ILE A 68 2.94 -7.60 10.90
N PRO A 69 4.15 -7.90 11.40
CA PRO A 69 5.37 -7.41 10.75
C PRO A 69 5.56 -7.91 9.31
N TYR A 70 4.99 -9.07 8.95
CA TYR A 70 5.02 -9.59 7.58
C TYR A 70 4.24 -8.72 6.60
N LEU A 71 3.18 -8.03 7.08
CA LEU A 71 2.34 -7.16 6.25
C LEU A 71 3.12 -6.00 5.62
N SER A 72 4.13 -5.49 6.31
CA SER A 72 4.98 -4.40 5.79
C SER A 72 5.83 -4.82 4.59
N LEU A 73 6.16 -6.11 4.50
CA LEU A 73 6.93 -6.68 3.38
C LEU A 73 6.07 -7.28 2.28
N ILE A 74 4.84 -7.72 2.60
CA ILE A 74 4.03 -8.51 1.65
C ILE A 74 3.82 -7.79 0.33
N GLY A 75 3.56 -6.48 0.37
CA GLY A 75 3.38 -5.69 -0.83
C GLY A 75 4.64 -5.60 -1.68
N SER A 76 5.81 -5.41 -1.06
CA SER A 76 7.10 -5.38 -1.76
C SER A 76 7.47 -6.74 -2.34
N LEU A 77 7.12 -7.82 -1.65
CA LEU A 77 7.36 -9.18 -2.14
C LEU A 77 6.46 -9.50 -3.34
N VAL A 78 5.17 -9.26 -3.23
CA VAL A 78 4.20 -9.52 -4.30
C VAL A 78 4.55 -8.74 -5.57
N LEU A 79 4.98 -7.48 -5.44
CA LEU A 79 5.40 -6.65 -6.57
C LEU A 79 6.82 -6.93 -7.06
N GLY A 80 7.70 -7.46 -6.22
CA GLY A 80 9.13 -7.55 -6.47
C GLY A 80 9.71 -8.94 -6.70
N MET A 81 8.95 -10.02 -6.47
CA MET A 81 9.42 -11.39 -6.66
C MET A 81 9.17 -11.95 -8.06
N GLY A 82 8.19 -11.36 -8.79
CA GLY A 82 7.66 -11.92 -10.03
C GLY A 82 6.45 -12.81 -9.80
N THR A 83 6.02 -13.45 -10.86
CA THR A 83 4.81 -14.26 -10.90
C THR A 83 5.13 -15.66 -11.46
N ARG A 84 4.11 -16.49 -11.64
CA ARG A 84 4.27 -17.80 -12.31
C ARG A 84 4.57 -17.66 -13.81
N HIS A 85 4.21 -16.51 -14.41
CA HIS A 85 4.29 -16.29 -15.85
C HIS A 85 5.43 -15.37 -16.25
N HIS A 86 5.76 -14.38 -15.39
CA HIS A 86 6.77 -13.37 -15.66
C HIS A 86 7.75 -13.21 -14.50
N SER A 87 9.03 -13.03 -14.84
CA SER A 87 10.03 -12.61 -13.86
C SER A 87 9.74 -11.21 -13.33
N TYR A 88 10.34 -10.85 -12.21
CA TYR A 88 10.19 -9.50 -11.65
C TYR A 88 10.66 -8.39 -12.60
N MET A 89 11.65 -8.67 -13.47
CA MET A 89 12.12 -7.72 -14.48
C MET A 89 11.07 -7.49 -15.57
N GLU A 90 10.44 -8.56 -16.06
CA GLU A 90 9.38 -8.47 -17.06
C GLU A 90 8.15 -7.76 -16.50
N ILE A 91 7.73 -8.06 -15.27
CA ILE A 91 6.66 -7.32 -14.58
C ILE A 91 7.01 -5.82 -14.50
N SER A 92 8.25 -5.48 -14.12
CA SER A 92 8.69 -4.09 -14.05
C SER A 92 8.64 -3.39 -15.42
N GLN A 93 9.00 -4.08 -16.49
CA GLN A 93 8.91 -3.57 -17.86
C GLN A 93 7.45 -3.37 -18.29
N LEU A 94 6.58 -4.35 -18.06
CA LEU A 94 5.15 -4.25 -18.37
C LEU A 94 4.49 -3.07 -17.63
N LEU A 95 4.82 -2.90 -16.34
CA LEU A 95 4.35 -1.75 -15.55
C LEU A 95 4.84 -0.43 -16.16
N GLY A 96 6.09 -0.34 -16.57
CA GLY A 96 6.66 0.87 -17.17
C GLY A 96 6.05 1.23 -18.54
N ILE A 97 5.68 0.23 -19.34
CA ILE A 97 5.11 0.43 -20.69
C ILE A 97 3.63 0.80 -20.62
N HIS A 98 2.84 0.12 -19.76
CA HIS A 98 1.38 0.18 -19.82
C HIS A 98 0.75 1.00 -18.71
N THR A 99 1.49 1.37 -17.67
CA THR A 99 0.91 2.00 -16.49
C THR A 99 1.71 3.22 -16.01
N GLY A 100 1.12 4.01 -15.14
CA GLY A 100 1.83 5.04 -14.37
C GLY A 100 2.46 4.49 -13.06
N GLY A 101 2.69 3.19 -13.00
CA GLY A 101 3.26 2.48 -11.86
C GLY A 101 2.22 1.77 -10.99
N LEU A 102 2.70 0.77 -10.27
CA LEU A 102 1.97 0.02 -9.25
C LEU A 102 2.76 0.09 -7.95
N ARG A 103 2.09 0.39 -6.85
CA ARG A 103 2.69 0.49 -5.52
C ARG A 103 1.78 -0.11 -4.46
N SER A 104 2.38 -0.58 -3.39
CA SER A 104 1.65 -1.00 -2.18
C SER A 104 2.00 -0.10 -1.00
N TRP A 105 1.04 0.05 -0.10
CA TRP A 105 1.22 0.77 1.16
C TRP A 105 0.26 0.24 2.22
N HIS A 106 0.65 0.40 3.47
CA HIS A 106 -0.15 -0.03 4.60
C HIS A 106 -0.91 1.16 5.19
N PHE A 107 -2.20 0.99 5.40
CA PHE A 107 -3.05 1.93 6.11
C PHE A 107 -3.43 1.34 7.47
N THR A 108 -3.14 2.09 8.52
CA THR A 108 -3.58 1.75 9.88
C THR A 108 -4.27 2.96 10.49
N SER A 109 -5.40 2.73 11.13
CA SER A 109 -6.16 3.76 11.85
C SER A 109 -7.00 3.10 12.95
N THR A 110 -7.70 3.92 13.72
CA THR A 110 -8.76 3.47 14.62
C THR A 110 -10.12 3.95 14.13
N THR A 111 -11.19 3.31 14.54
CA THR A 111 -12.55 3.81 14.24
C THR A 111 -12.84 5.06 15.06
N ILE A 112 -13.63 5.99 14.50
CA ILE A 112 -14.00 7.25 15.16
C ILE A 112 -14.77 6.98 16.47
N ASN A 113 -15.61 5.95 16.49
CA ASN A 113 -16.48 5.64 17.63
C ASN A 113 -15.84 4.73 18.67
N ASP A 114 -14.72 4.07 18.32
CA ASP A 114 -14.00 3.14 19.22
C ASP A 114 -12.52 3.11 18.90
N HIS A 115 -11.72 3.84 19.67
CA HIS A 115 -10.28 3.93 19.51
C HIS A 115 -9.52 2.62 19.86
N LYS A 116 -10.22 1.61 20.40
CA LYS A 116 -9.65 0.29 20.63
C LYS A 116 -9.79 -0.62 19.40
N LYS A 117 -10.64 -0.26 18.45
CA LYS A 117 -10.84 -1.01 17.22
C LYS A 117 -9.89 -0.52 16.13
N ILE A 118 -8.92 -1.36 15.78
CA ILE A 118 -7.97 -1.10 14.69
C ILE A 118 -8.66 -1.33 13.34
N LEU A 119 -8.34 -0.48 12.39
CA LEU A 119 -8.56 -0.67 10.95
C LEU A 119 -7.18 -0.82 10.31
N SER A 120 -6.97 -1.91 9.61
CA SER A 120 -5.71 -2.20 8.92
C SER A 120 -6.01 -2.68 7.51
N TYR A 121 -5.39 -2.03 6.52
CA TYR A 121 -5.51 -2.37 5.11
C TYR A 121 -4.16 -2.36 4.43
N ILE A 122 -3.93 -3.32 3.55
CA ILE A 122 -2.85 -3.25 2.56
C ILE A 122 -3.47 -2.81 1.24
N PHE A 123 -3.08 -1.62 0.77
CA PHE A 123 -3.53 -1.08 -0.50
C PHE A 123 -2.52 -1.36 -1.61
N PHE A 124 -3.03 -1.77 -2.75
CA PHE A 124 -2.33 -1.76 -4.03
C PHE A 124 -2.93 -0.65 -4.88
N SER A 125 -2.11 0.34 -5.23
CA SER A 125 -2.52 1.53 -5.97
C SER A 125 -1.88 1.54 -7.34
N GLY A 126 -2.68 1.71 -8.37
CA GLY A 126 -2.21 1.83 -9.75
C GLY A 126 -2.96 2.89 -10.51
N LYS A 127 -2.35 3.36 -11.59
CA LYS A 127 -2.97 4.27 -12.54
C LYS A 127 -2.55 3.92 -13.96
N SER A 128 -3.45 4.14 -14.91
CA SER A 128 -3.15 4.01 -16.33
C SER A 128 -4.00 4.97 -17.15
N LEU A 129 -3.62 5.19 -18.39
CA LEU A 129 -4.57 5.74 -19.38
C LEU A 129 -5.75 4.76 -19.53
N MET A 130 -6.93 5.26 -19.83
CA MET A 130 -8.13 4.44 -20.03
C MET A 130 -7.97 3.41 -21.17
N ASP A 131 -7.09 3.69 -22.15
CA ASP A 131 -6.76 2.77 -23.24
C ASP A 131 -5.93 1.57 -22.76
N ASN A 132 -5.16 1.75 -21.68
CA ASN A 132 -4.32 0.72 -21.07
C ASN A 132 -4.94 0.13 -19.79
N LEU A 133 -6.23 0.36 -19.55
CA LEU A 133 -6.91 -0.12 -18.35
C LEU A 133 -6.86 -1.65 -18.24
N ASP A 134 -7.04 -2.33 -19.37
CA ASP A 134 -7.04 -3.79 -19.40
C ASP A 134 -5.68 -4.35 -18.99
N GLN A 135 -4.59 -3.78 -19.51
CA GLN A 135 -3.22 -4.18 -19.14
C GLN A 135 -2.92 -3.93 -17.67
N LEU A 136 -3.38 -2.80 -17.09
CA LEU A 136 -3.24 -2.54 -15.66
C LEU A 136 -3.88 -3.67 -14.83
N PHE A 137 -5.11 -4.06 -15.17
CA PHE A 137 -5.82 -5.10 -14.42
C PHE A 137 -5.27 -6.50 -14.69
N ASP A 138 -4.76 -6.79 -15.88
CA ASP A 138 -4.11 -8.07 -16.19
C ASP A 138 -2.83 -8.23 -15.36
N ILE A 139 -2.00 -7.17 -15.26
CA ILE A 139 -0.82 -7.17 -14.38
C ILE A 139 -1.24 -7.33 -12.91
N TRP A 140 -2.29 -6.62 -12.46
CA TRP A 140 -2.77 -6.76 -11.10
C TRP A 140 -3.25 -8.17 -10.78
N GLN A 141 -4.02 -8.76 -11.69
CA GLN A 141 -4.50 -10.14 -11.53
C GLN A 141 -3.33 -11.09 -11.38
N GLU A 142 -2.33 -10.97 -12.22
CA GLU A 142 -1.15 -11.81 -12.18
C GLU A 142 -0.35 -11.63 -10.89
N VAL A 143 -0.10 -10.39 -10.48
CA VAL A 143 0.67 -10.05 -9.27
C VAL A 143 -0.05 -10.49 -7.98
N ILE A 144 -1.39 -10.40 -7.92
CA ILE A 144 -2.16 -10.72 -6.71
C ILE A 144 -2.55 -12.20 -6.64
N LEU A 145 -2.82 -12.85 -7.79
CA LEU A 145 -3.31 -14.23 -7.82
C LEU A 145 -2.22 -15.25 -8.13
N ASP A 146 -1.22 -14.86 -8.95
CA ASP A 146 -0.19 -15.75 -9.46
C ASP A 146 1.22 -15.38 -8.97
N TYR A 147 1.30 -14.66 -7.82
CA TYR A 147 2.59 -14.33 -7.20
C TYR A 147 3.44 -15.57 -7.00
N ASN A 148 4.75 -15.42 -7.18
CA ASN A 148 5.70 -16.50 -6.99
C ASN A 148 6.80 -16.09 -6.01
N PHE A 149 6.84 -16.74 -4.86
CA PHE A 149 7.88 -16.52 -3.85
C PHE A 149 9.06 -17.49 -3.95
N ASP A 150 9.09 -18.37 -4.97
CA ASP A 150 10.10 -19.44 -5.12
C ASP A 150 11.43 -18.93 -5.72
N ASN A 151 11.89 -17.78 -5.25
CA ASN A 151 13.21 -17.24 -5.56
C ASN A 151 13.94 -16.80 -4.28
N PRO A 152 14.64 -17.72 -3.61
CA PRO A 152 15.29 -17.43 -2.33
C PRO A 152 16.27 -16.26 -2.37
N LYS A 153 17.02 -16.13 -3.46
CA LYS A 153 17.98 -15.00 -3.62
C LYS A 153 17.25 -13.68 -3.64
N ARG A 154 16.16 -13.60 -4.41
CA ARG A 154 15.37 -12.39 -4.53
C ARG A 154 14.66 -12.03 -3.23
N LEU A 155 14.15 -13.03 -2.51
CA LEU A 155 13.57 -12.86 -1.18
C LEU A 155 14.57 -12.19 -0.22
N VAL A 156 15.79 -12.74 -0.13
CA VAL A 156 16.86 -12.19 0.71
C VAL A 156 17.23 -10.76 0.30
N GLU A 157 17.32 -10.46 -1.02
CA GLU A 157 17.59 -9.12 -1.52
C GLU A 157 16.53 -8.11 -1.07
N ILE A 158 15.24 -8.45 -1.18
CA ILE A 158 14.13 -7.57 -0.78
C ILE A 158 14.16 -7.31 0.73
N ILE A 159 14.34 -8.35 1.55
CA ILE A 159 14.44 -8.21 3.01
C ILE A 159 15.64 -7.35 3.39
N LYS A 160 16.80 -7.57 2.75
CA LYS A 160 18.02 -6.81 2.98
C LYS A 160 17.87 -5.33 2.59
N SER A 161 17.25 -5.06 1.45
CA SER A 161 16.94 -3.69 1.01
C SER A 161 16.02 -2.98 1.98
N SER A 162 14.94 -3.64 2.43
CA SER A 162 14.01 -3.09 3.42
C SER A 162 14.69 -2.80 4.75
N LYS A 163 15.57 -3.71 5.20
CA LYS A 163 16.37 -3.50 6.41
C LYS A 163 17.30 -2.28 6.27
N SER A 164 18.03 -2.15 5.16
CA SER A 164 18.94 -1.02 4.92
C SER A 164 18.19 0.31 4.85
N SER A 165 17.06 0.35 4.14
CA SER A 165 16.22 1.56 4.07
C SER A 165 15.72 1.99 5.45
N MET A 166 15.42 1.02 6.31
CA MET A 166 14.99 1.32 7.67
C MET A 166 16.15 1.81 8.55
N GLU A 167 17.36 1.27 8.38
CA GLU A 167 18.57 1.76 9.08
C GLU A 167 18.85 3.23 8.74
N ASP A 168 18.76 3.60 7.45
CA ASP A 168 18.92 4.98 7.00
C ASP A 168 17.82 5.90 7.56
N SER A 169 16.58 5.41 7.62
CA SER A 169 15.45 6.13 8.20
C SER A 169 15.62 6.35 9.71
N ILE A 170 16.10 5.35 10.46
CA ILE A 170 16.36 5.48 11.89
C ILE A 170 17.45 6.53 12.15
N LEU A 171 18.50 6.58 11.33
CA LEU A 171 19.58 7.55 11.47
C LEU A 171 19.10 8.98 11.18
N SER A 172 18.27 9.16 10.15
CA SER A 172 17.77 10.47 9.73
C SER A 172 16.58 10.99 10.53
N SER A 173 15.78 10.11 11.13
CA SER A 173 14.50 10.44 11.76
C SER A 173 14.34 9.79 13.14
N GLY A 174 15.41 9.72 13.94
CA GLY A 174 15.43 9.03 15.23
C GLY A 174 14.35 9.49 16.22
N ASN A 175 13.99 10.79 16.22
CA ASN A 175 12.90 11.34 17.03
C ASN A 175 11.54 10.68 16.71
N HIS A 176 11.26 10.40 15.43
CA HIS A 176 10.04 9.70 15.03
C HIS A 176 9.95 8.31 15.66
N TYR A 177 11.04 7.55 15.63
CA TYR A 177 11.09 6.20 16.22
C TYR A 177 10.96 6.20 17.73
N VAL A 178 11.52 7.22 18.42
CA VAL A 178 11.32 7.40 19.86
C VAL A 178 9.84 7.65 20.18
N LEU A 179 9.18 8.54 19.44
CA LEU A 179 7.76 8.83 19.62
C LEU A 179 6.87 7.62 19.31
N SER A 180 7.14 6.90 18.22
CA SER A 180 6.44 5.65 17.88
C SER A 180 6.56 4.65 19.01
N ARG A 181 7.77 4.47 19.56
CA ARG A 181 8.02 3.57 20.69
C ARG A 181 7.25 3.98 21.95
N LEU A 182 7.22 5.26 22.30
CA LEU A 182 6.46 5.77 23.42
C LEU A 182 4.96 5.55 23.25
N ASN A 183 4.42 5.82 22.06
CA ASN A 183 3.00 5.60 21.73
C ASN A 183 2.61 4.12 21.84
N SER A 184 3.55 3.20 21.58
CA SER A 184 3.29 1.76 21.69
C SER A 184 2.98 1.30 23.11
N TYR A 185 3.37 2.05 24.13
CA TYR A 185 3.01 1.76 25.54
C TYR A 185 1.64 2.31 25.93
N GLN A 186 1.06 3.22 25.12
CA GLN A 186 -0.14 3.95 25.48
C GLN A 186 -1.41 3.43 24.79
N SER A 187 -1.28 2.79 23.62
CA SER A 187 -2.44 2.38 22.84
C SER A 187 -2.18 1.14 21.99
N LEU A 188 -3.26 0.40 21.69
CA LEU A 188 -3.23 -0.72 20.76
C LEU A 188 -2.80 -0.25 19.35
N PHE A 189 -3.26 0.93 18.92
CA PHE A 189 -2.83 1.55 17.66
C PHE A 189 -1.30 1.78 17.64
N GLY A 190 -0.75 2.32 18.72
CA GLY A 190 0.70 2.50 18.83
C GLY A 190 1.46 1.19 18.80
N GLN A 191 0.94 0.13 19.45
CA GLN A 191 1.55 -1.21 19.39
C GLN A 191 1.57 -1.75 17.97
N TYR A 192 0.46 -1.59 17.26
CA TYR A 192 0.33 -2.02 15.88
C TYR A 192 1.34 -1.30 14.96
N ASN A 193 1.43 0.03 15.05
CA ASN A 193 2.37 0.82 14.26
C ASN A 193 3.83 0.48 14.57
N GLU A 194 4.16 0.21 15.83
CA GLU A 194 5.50 -0.23 16.22
C GLU A 194 5.90 -1.57 15.56
N LEU A 195 4.93 -2.46 15.31
CA LEU A 195 5.14 -3.72 14.61
C LEU A 195 5.22 -3.55 13.08
N ILE A 196 4.65 -2.49 12.51
CA ILE A 196 4.62 -2.22 11.08
C ILE A 196 5.84 -1.42 10.61
N GLU A 197 6.26 -0.41 11.39
CA GLU A 197 7.25 0.58 10.95
C GLU A 197 8.21 1.04 12.07
N GLY A 198 8.04 0.56 13.32
CA GLY A 198 8.84 0.96 14.46
C GLY A 198 10.13 0.15 14.63
N ILE A 199 10.80 0.35 15.77
CA ILE A 199 12.03 -0.39 16.13
C ILE A 199 11.77 -1.90 16.29
N SER A 200 10.54 -2.29 16.68
CA SER A 200 10.15 -3.71 16.74
C SER A 200 10.15 -4.33 15.35
N TYR A 201 9.68 -3.59 14.34
CA TYR A 201 9.76 -4.01 12.92
C TYR A 201 11.22 -4.15 12.45
N TYR A 202 12.09 -3.20 12.81
CA TYR A 202 13.52 -3.32 12.48
C TYR A 202 14.16 -4.59 13.07
N ARG A 203 13.84 -4.91 14.34
CA ARG A 203 14.31 -6.15 14.98
C ARG A 203 13.79 -7.40 14.27
N PHE A 204 12.53 -7.37 13.88
CA PHE A 204 11.93 -8.43 13.07
C PHE A 204 12.70 -8.60 11.75
N LEU A 205 12.99 -7.53 10.99
CA LEU A 205 13.74 -7.58 9.73
C LEU A 205 15.14 -8.20 9.93
N LYS A 206 15.84 -7.87 11.00
CA LYS A 206 17.13 -8.49 11.33
C LYS A 206 17.01 -9.99 11.52
N THR A 207 16.03 -10.42 12.30
CA THR A 207 15.80 -11.84 12.59
C THR A 207 15.35 -12.58 11.33
N LEU A 208 14.44 -11.97 10.57
CA LEU A 208 13.90 -12.52 9.33
C LEU A 208 15.00 -12.71 8.28
N LEU A 209 15.89 -11.71 8.11
CA LEU A 209 17.02 -11.81 7.19
C LEU A 209 17.92 -13.00 7.53
N ASN A 210 18.30 -13.15 8.80
CA ASN A 210 19.14 -14.28 9.25
C ASN A 210 18.45 -15.65 9.01
N ARG A 211 17.13 -15.71 9.19
CA ARG A 211 16.35 -16.94 8.90
C ARG A 211 16.28 -17.19 7.40
N ALA A 212 16.02 -16.15 6.59
CA ALA A 212 15.93 -16.27 5.13
C ALA A 212 17.26 -16.69 4.47
N GLU A 213 18.39 -16.26 5.05
CA GLU A 213 19.72 -16.69 4.59
C GLU A 213 20.03 -18.16 4.93
N LYS A 214 19.49 -18.70 6.01
CA LYS A 214 19.73 -20.07 6.48
C LYS A 214 18.70 -21.09 5.97
N ASN A 215 17.44 -20.70 5.99
CA ASN A 215 16.31 -21.55 5.62
C ASN A 215 15.23 -20.70 4.90
N PRO A 216 15.45 -20.33 3.64
CA PRO A 216 14.53 -19.46 2.89
C PRO A 216 13.16 -20.09 2.69
N ASP A 217 13.08 -21.42 2.55
CA ASP A 217 11.81 -22.10 2.29
C ASP A 217 10.80 -21.94 3.43
N GLU A 218 11.27 -21.96 4.68
CA GLU A 218 10.43 -21.70 5.85
C GLU A 218 9.85 -20.27 5.80
N VAL A 219 10.67 -19.29 5.45
CA VAL A 219 10.25 -17.90 5.35
C VAL A 219 9.27 -17.69 4.20
N VAL A 220 9.49 -18.35 3.07
CA VAL A 220 8.56 -18.37 1.92
C VAL A 220 7.19 -18.88 2.35
N GLU A 221 7.13 -20.00 3.08
CA GLU A 221 5.85 -20.55 3.55
C GLU A 221 5.11 -19.63 4.52
N GLU A 222 5.82 -18.91 5.38
CA GLU A 222 5.21 -17.91 6.25
C GLU A 222 4.58 -16.77 5.43
N PHE A 223 5.27 -16.23 4.43
CA PHE A 223 4.70 -15.21 3.54
C PHE A 223 3.54 -15.74 2.71
N ARG A 224 3.64 -17.00 2.24
CA ARG A 224 2.55 -17.64 1.51
C ARG A 224 1.29 -17.77 2.38
N GLY A 225 1.46 -18.16 3.64
CA GLY A 225 0.36 -18.21 4.60
C GLY A 225 -0.29 -16.83 4.86
N VAL A 226 0.52 -15.79 5.01
CA VAL A 226 0.01 -14.41 5.17
C VAL A 226 -0.72 -13.95 3.91
N ALA A 227 -0.15 -14.17 2.71
CA ALA A 227 -0.76 -13.78 1.44
C ALA A 227 -2.11 -14.50 1.20
N GLN A 228 -2.19 -15.81 1.46
CA GLN A 228 -3.43 -16.59 1.34
C GLN A 228 -4.53 -16.11 2.26
N ASN A 229 -4.17 -15.63 3.44
CA ASN A 229 -5.09 -15.07 4.39
C ASN A 229 -5.51 -13.62 4.07
N LEU A 230 -4.65 -12.87 3.41
CA LEU A 230 -4.90 -11.47 3.04
C LEU A 230 -5.73 -11.34 1.76
N PHE A 231 -5.38 -12.09 0.71
CA PHE A 231 -5.97 -11.93 -0.64
C PHE A 231 -7.25 -12.77 -0.79
N THR A 232 -8.32 -12.34 -0.10
CA THR A 232 -9.63 -13.02 -0.13
C THR A 232 -10.73 -12.04 -0.56
N LYS A 233 -11.85 -12.55 -1.09
CA LYS A 233 -12.99 -11.73 -1.55
C LYS A 233 -13.63 -10.92 -0.42
N GLU A 234 -13.71 -11.48 0.78
CA GLU A 234 -14.43 -10.86 1.90
C GLU A 234 -13.75 -9.61 2.46
N ASN A 235 -12.47 -9.44 2.14
CA ASN A 235 -11.64 -8.41 2.75
C ASN A 235 -11.28 -7.26 1.78
N ILE A 236 -12.12 -6.97 0.80
CA ILE A 236 -11.77 -6.01 -0.25
C ILE A 236 -12.52 -4.69 -0.10
N LEU A 237 -11.77 -3.60 -0.20
CA LEU A 237 -12.24 -2.25 -0.42
C LEU A 237 -11.60 -1.70 -1.70
N VAL A 238 -12.40 -1.20 -2.63
CA VAL A 238 -11.88 -0.58 -3.85
C VAL A 238 -12.14 0.91 -3.83
N ASN A 239 -11.14 1.69 -4.21
CA ASN A 239 -11.28 3.13 -4.42
C ASN A 239 -11.00 3.45 -5.89
N ILE A 240 -11.94 4.15 -6.55
CA ILE A 240 -11.86 4.53 -7.96
C ILE A 240 -12.00 6.04 -8.07
N THR A 241 -11.05 6.68 -8.75
CA THR A 241 -11.16 8.08 -9.17
C THR A 241 -11.08 8.17 -10.69
N ALA A 242 -12.18 8.59 -11.31
CA ALA A 242 -12.35 8.73 -12.76
C ALA A 242 -13.62 9.51 -13.06
N PRO A 243 -13.83 10.01 -14.30
CA PRO A 243 -15.13 10.52 -14.73
C PRO A 243 -16.23 9.44 -14.70
N GLU A 244 -17.48 9.84 -14.46
CA GLU A 244 -18.65 8.94 -14.39
C GLU A 244 -18.77 8.01 -15.60
N ASN A 245 -18.47 8.54 -16.80
CA ASN A 245 -18.54 7.76 -18.05
C ASN A 245 -17.60 6.56 -18.08
N ASP A 246 -16.48 6.62 -17.36
CA ASP A 246 -15.45 5.58 -17.31
C ASP A 246 -15.71 4.55 -16.19
N TYR A 247 -16.53 4.92 -15.20
CA TYR A 247 -16.81 4.09 -14.03
C TYR A 247 -17.26 2.67 -14.40
N LYS A 248 -18.18 2.54 -15.36
CA LYS A 248 -18.73 1.23 -15.77
C LYS A 248 -17.66 0.28 -16.31
N LYS A 249 -16.72 0.82 -17.11
CA LYS A 249 -15.58 0.04 -17.67
C LYS A 249 -14.64 -0.41 -16.56
N ILE A 250 -14.27 0.51 -15.66
CA ILE A 250 -13.38 0.21 -14.53
C ILE A 250 -14.03 -0.80 -13.58
N LYS A 251 -15.31 -0.60 -13.21
CA LYS A 251 -16.07 -1.52 -12.34
C LYS A 251 -16.07 -2.93 -12.90
N LYS A 252 -16.26 -3.11 -14.21
CA LYS A 252 -16.25 -4.44 -14.85
C LYS A 252 -14.92 -5.17 -14.60
N ARG A 253 -13.80 -4.46 -14.74
CA ARG A 253 -12.46 -5.04 -14.49
C ARG A 253 -12.23 -5.35 -13.01
N VAL A 254 -12.67 -4.47 -12.11
CA VAL A 254 -12.66 -4.72 -10.66
C VAL A 254 -13.39 -6.01 -10.32
N LEU A 255 -14.63 -6.17 -10.82
CA LEU A 255 -15.44 -7.36 -10.56
C LEU A 255 -14.80 -8.64 -11.12
N SER A 256 -14.17 -8.57 -12.29
CA SER A 256 -13.43 -9.69 -12.87
C SER A 256 -12.26 -10.12 -11.99
N LEU A 257 -11.46 -9.17 -11.50
CA LEU A 257 -10.34 -9.47 -10.60
C LEU A 257 -10.83 -10.08 -9.28
N THR A 258 -11.86 -9.47 -8.67
CA THR A 258 -12.36 -9.92 -7.37
C THR A 258 -13.05 -11.29 -7.45
N HIS A 259 -13.67 -11.63 -8.60
CA HIS A 259 -14.28 -12.94 -8.81
C HIS A 259 -13.25 -14.09 -8.74
N ASN A 260 -12.01 -13.83 -9.12
CA ASN A 260 -10.93 -14.83 -9.16
C ASN A 260 -10.23 -15.01 -7.80
N LEU A 261 -10.54 -14.19 -6.80
CA LEU A 261 -9.97 -14.32 -5.46
C LEU A 261 -10.61 -15.49 -4.68
N SER A 262 -9.91 -15.96 -3.65
CA SER A 262 -10.40 -17.04 -2.79
C SER A 262 -11.61 -16.60 -1.94
N ASP A 263 -12.58 -17.48 -1.78
CA ASP A 263 -13.73 -17.33 -0.85
C ASP A 263 -13.38 -17.75 0.59
N LYS A 264 -12.13 -18.04 0.91
CA LYS A 264 -11.71 -18.64 2.18
C LYS A 264 -11.96 -17.67 3.33
N LYS A 265 -12.94 -17.99 4.19
CA LYS A 265 -13.15 -17.30 5.46
C LYS A 265 -11.95 -17.50 6.38
N GLN A 266 -11.43 -16.42 6.94
CA GLN A 266 -10.48 -16.52 8.02
C GLN A 266 -11.20 -16.81 9.34
N PRO A 267 -10.66 -17.69 10.19
CA PRO A 267 -11.10 -17.73 11.56
C PRO A 267 -10.80 -16.36 12.23
N PRO A 268 -11.70 -15.85 13.09
CA PRO A 268 -11.44 -14.61 13.81
C PRO A 268 -10.14 -14.75 14.62
N ALA A 269 -9.32 -13.72 14.61
CA ALA A 269 -8.17 -13.63 15.50
C ALA A 269 -8.69 -13.59 16.95
N HIS A 270 -8.28 -14.57 17.76
CA HIS A 270 -8.60 -14.66 19.18
C HIS A 270 -7.65 -13.78 20.00
#